data_aa6555170f84703270891a01b604f3ea
#
_entry.id   aa6555170f84703270891a01b604f3ea
#
_cell.length_a   1.000
_cell.length_b   1.000
_cell.length_c   1.000
_cell.angle_alpha   90.00
_cell.angle_beta   90.00
_cell.angle_gamma   90.00
#
_symmetry.space_group_name_H-M   'P 1'
#
loop_
_entity.id
_entity.type
_entity.pdbx_description
1 polymer ?
#
loop_
_entity_poly.entity_id
_entity_poly.type
_entity_poly.pdbx_seq_one_letter_code
_entity_poly.pdbx_strand_id
1 'polypeptide(L)'
;LGHRRLSLIDLANGNQPMVRSTGDHAAVITSPALHLDGTPCGTPEQAVAKGRYAIVFNGEIYNYRDLRAELEAQGWQFQTNSDTEVLLTGYLAWGEGVLDRLRGMFAFAIWDRDSRELFCARDFFGIKPFYYTQQNGRFIFASEIKCILEHPDYTRELNREALEQYLCFQFSALPETFFKGIFKLAPAHCMTVHADGSITERRYWRPEYNFDAQRSRQDTVEAIDEAVRDSVRYHNVADVEVGSFLSSGIDSSYMAACLAKENPDIKTFTVGFDCYKNAAANNAEGAGGMMRDEISWAHELADELHIANT
;
A
#
# COMPACT_ATOMS: atom_id res chain seq x y z
N LEU A 1 -10.42 -14.19 8.63
CA LEU A 1 -9.95 -13.00 7.91
C LEU A 1 -11.11 -12.04 7.67
N GLY A 2 -10.89 -10.74 7.82
CA GLY A 2 -11.85 -9.69 7.56
C GLY A 2 -11.17 -8.53 6.84
N HIS A 3 -11.92 -7.79 6.00
CA HIS A 3 -11.41 -6.66 5.24
C HIS A 3 -12.48 -5.60 5.03
N ARG A 4 -12.08 -4.32 5.13
CA ARG A 4 -12.90 -3.18 4.69
C ARG A 4 -12.15 -2.46 3.57
N ARG A 5 -12.66 -2.52 2.36
CA ARG A 5 -11.99 -2.10 1.15
C ARG A 5 -12.25 -0.62 0.82
N LEU A 6 -11.19 0.13 0.49
CA LEU A 6 -11.28 1.29 -0.38
C LEU A 6 -11.07 0.80 -1.81
N SER A 7 -12.10 0.93 -2.66
CA SER A 7 -12.06 0.35 -4.02
C SER A 7 -11.39 1.31 -4.98
N LEU A 8 -10.28 0.90 -5.60
CA LEU A 8 -9.52 1.67 -6.59
C LEU A 8 -9.42 0.94 -7.94
N ILE A 9 -9.34 -0.40 -7.92
CA ILE A 9 -9.28 -1.27 -9.10
C ILE A 9 -10.40 -2.30 -8.98
N ASP A 10 -11.12 -2.58 -10.06
CA ASP A 10 -12.32 -3.44 -10.13
C ASP A 10 -13.32 -3.18 -8.99
N LEU A 11 -14.02 -2.07 -9.11
CA LEU A 11 -14.94 -1.57 -8.06
C LEU A 11 -16.01 -2.59 -7.67
N ALA A 12 -16.43 -3.44 -8.61
CA ALA A 12 -17.55 -4.37 -8.43
C ALA A 12 -17.09 -5.73 -7.85
N ASN A 13 -15.98 -6.28 -8.32
CA ASN A 13 -15.64 -7.70 -8.09
C ASN A 13 -14.39 -7.92 -7.23
N GLY A 14 -13.64 -6.88 -6.89
CA GLY A 14 -12.42 -6.97 -6.08
C GLY A 14 -12.66 -7.15 -4.58
N ASN A 15 -13.78 -7.75 -4.16
CA ASN A 15 -14.11 -7.93 -2.73
C ASN A 15 -13.16 -8.89 -2.02
N GLN A 16 -12.97 -8.65 -0.71
CA GLN A 16 -12.05 -9.43 0.12
C GLN A 16 -12.72 -9.85 1.44
N PRO A 17 -12.32 -10.96 2.08
CA PRO A 17 -11.28 -11.90 1.65
C PRO A 17 -11.59 -12.54 0.31
N MET A 18 -10.60 -12.59 -0.59
CA MET A 18 -10.74 -13.30 -1.85
C MET A 18 -10.26 -14.75 -1.67
N VAL A 19 -11.01 -15.71 -2.19
CA VAL A 19 -10.74 -17.13 -1.95
C VAL A 19 -10.57 -17.86 -3.29
N ARG A 20 -9.57 -18.72 -3.39
CA ARG A 20 -9.33 -19.57 -4.55
C ARG A 20 -9.15 -21.03 -4.15
N SER A 21 -9.74 -21.94 -4.92
CA SER A 21 -9.50 -23.38 -4.80
C SER A 21 -8.14 -23.78 -5.37
N THR A 22 -7.69 -25.00 -5.12
CA THR A 22 -6.39 -25.51 -5.57
C THR A 22 -6.26 -25.61 -7.07
N GLY A 23 -5.08 -25.34 -7.59
CA GLY A 23 -4.30 -26.01 -8.65
C GLY A 23 -4.81 -26.09 -10.06
N ASP A 24 -6.06 -26.28 -10.25
CA ASP A 24 -6.64 -26.38 -11.59
C ASP A 24 -7.08 -24.98 -12.00
N HIS A 25 -6.29 -24.23 -12.70
CA HIS A 25 -6.68 -23.03 -13.45
C HIS A 25 -8.11 -22.47 -13.21
N ALA A 26 -8.84 -23.00 -12.25
CA ALA A 26 -10.26 -22.81 -11.98
C ALA A 26 -10.56 -21.85 -10.84
N ALA A 27 -11.59 -21.15 -11.00
CA ALA A 27 -12.50 -20.36 -10.16
C ALA A 27 -11.95 -19.71 -8.88
N VAL A 28 -11.81 -18.41 -8.95
CA VAL A 28 -11.80 -17.50 -7.79
C VAL A 28 -13.23 -17.41 -7.25
N ILE A 29 -13.37 -17.55 -5.93
CA ILE A 29 -14.63 -17.23 -5.24
C ILE A 29 -14.37 -15.96 -4.44
N THR A 30 -14.97 -14.88 -4.84
CA THR A 30 -14.98 -13.66 -4.03
C THR A 30 -15.86 -13.88 -2.80
N SER A 31 -15.45 -13.35 -1.67
CA SER A 31 -16.33 -13.25 -0.51
C SER A 31 -17.60 -12.47 -0.90
N PRO A 32 -18.78 -12.87 -0.44
CA PRO A 32 -19.99 -12.12 -0.71
C PRO A 32 -19.80 -10.66 -0.28
N ALA A 33 -20.11 -9.73 -1.18
CA ALA A 33 -20.10 -8.31 -0.89
C ALA A 33 -20.98 -8.03 0.34
N LEU A 34 -20.59 -7.06 1.15
CA LEU A 34 -21.52 -6.44 2.07
C LEU A 34 -22.51 -5.61 1.22
N HIS A 35 -23.80 -5.73 1.47
CA HIS A 35 -24.76 -4.78 0.96
C HIS A 35 -24.39 -3.35 1.41
N LEU A 36 -24.85 -2.33 0.69
CA LEU A 36 -24.61 -0.92 1.02
C LEU A 36 -25.08 -0.54 2.45
N ASP A 37 -25.97 -1.33 3.04
CA ASP A 37 -26.44 -1.21 4.41
C ASP A 37 -25.56 -1.96 5.46
N GLY A 38 -24.47 -2.59 4.99
CA GLY A 38 -23.55 -3.34 5.85
C GLY A 38 -23.99 -4.77 6.18
N THR A 39 -25.12 -5.26 5.63
CA THR A 39 -25.54 -6.65 5.83
C THR A 39 -24.73 -7.61 4.95
N PRO A 40 -24.29 -8.78 5.47
CA PRO A 40 -23.53 -9.74 4.68
C PRO A 40 -24.40 -10.40 3.60
N CYS A 41 -23.92 -10.42 2.35
CA CYS A 41 -24.51 -11.20 1.26
C CYS A 41 -24.13 -12.69 1.37
N GLY A 42 -24.47 -13.34 2.46
CA GLY A 42 -24.06 -14.71 2.80
C GLY A 42 -23.07 -14.75 3.95
N THR A 43 -22.84 -15.92 4.54
CA THR A 43 -21.88 -16.01 5.65
C THR A 43 -20.45 -16.13 5.13
N PRO A 44 -19.49 -15.37 5.69
CA PRO A 44 -18.06 -15.49 5.37
C PRO A 44 -17.55 -16.94 5.47
N GLU A 45 -18.11 -17.72 6.37
CA GLU A 45 -17.83 -19.14 6.58
C GLU A 45 -18.17 -20.01 5.37
N GLN A 46 -19.21 -19.69 4.60
CA GLN A 46 -19.61 -20.45 3.43
C GLN A 46 -18.69 -20.22 2.21
N ALA A 47 -18.15 -19.01 2.07
CA ALA A 47 -17.19 -18.70 1.02
C ALA A 47 -15.82 -19.34 1.29
N VAL A 48 -15.33 -19.22 2.53
CA VAL A 48 -14.06 -19.80 2.98
C VAL A 48 -14.11 -21.35 2.99
N ALA A 49 -15.27 -21.96 3.19
CA ALA A 49 -15.43 -23.41 3.23
C ALA A 49 -15.16 -24.11 1.88
N LYS A 50 -15.12 -23.39 0.75
CA LYS A 50 -15.00 -23.95 -0.60
C LYS A 50 -13.62 -23.79 -1.25
N GLY A 51 -12.72 -22.95 -0.70
CA GLY A 51 -11.40 -22.70 -1.27
C GLY A 51 -10.26 -23.07 -0.32
N ARG A 52 -9.09 -23.37 -0.89
CA ARG A 52 -7.88 -23.64 -0.12
C ARG A 52 -7.19 -22.35 0.33
N TYR A 53 -7.03 -21.40 -0.58
CA TYR A 53 -6.30 -20.16 -0.31
C TYR A 53 -7.23 -18.98 -0.13
N ALA A 54 -6.99 -18.18 0.90
CA ALA A 54 -7.72 -16.96 1.17
C ALA A 54 -6.76 -15.79 1.37
N ILE A 55 -6.95 -14.69 0.64
CA ILE A 55 -6.13 -13.49 0.75
C ILE A 55 -6.92 -12.32 1.35
N VAL A 56 -6.24 -11.54 2.19
CA VAL A 56 -6.60 -10.15 2.51
C VAL A 56 -5.41 -9.27 2.13
N PHE A 57 -5.69 -8.15 1.47
CA PHE A 57 -4.70 -7.31 0.84
C PHE A 57 -5.07 -5.82 1.00
N ASN A 58 -4.14 -5.04 1.52
CA ASN A 58 -4.21 -3.59 1.60
C ASN A 58 -3.12 -3.01 0.69
N GLY A 59 -3.50 -2.42 -0.43
CA GLY A 59 -2.54 -1.85 -1.37
C GLY A 59 -3.02 -1.82 -2.81
N GLU A 60 -2.05 -1.66 -3.70
CA GLU A 60 -2.20 -1.70 -5.15
C GLU A 60 -0.98 -2.35 -5.78
N ILE A 61 -1.20 -3.27 -6.72
CA ILE A 61 -0.15 -3.87 -7.54
C ILE A 61 -0.18 -3.18 -8.90
N TYR A 62 0.69 -2.21 -9.10
CA TYR A 62 0.69 -1.34 -10.29
C TYR A 62 0.92 -2.09 -11.60
N ASN A 63 1.76 -3.13 -11.59
CA ASN A 63 2.05 -3.96 -12.76
C ASN A 63 1.14 -5.20 -12.89
N TYR A 64 -0.04 -5.19 -12.25
CA TYR A 64 -0.92 -6.36 -12.25
C TYR A 64 -1.35 -6.80 -13.66
N ARG A 65 -1.46 -5.86 -14.61
CA ARG A 65 -1.84 -6.18 -16.00
C ARG A 65 -0.77 -7.00 -16.71
N ASP A 66 0.51 -6.67 -16.48
CA ASP A 66 1.65 -7.40 -17.05
C ASP A 66 1.75 -8.81 -16.43
N LEU A 67 1.63 -8.89 -15.09
CA LEU A 67 1.62 -10.17 -14.38
C LEU A 67 0.43 -11.06 -14.79
N ARG A 68 -0.73 -10.45 -15.00
CA ARG A 68 -1.91 -11.16 -15.50
C ARG A 68 -1.65 -11.78 -16.86
N ALA A 69 -1.11 -11.02 -17.80
CA ALA A 69 -0.79 -11.51 -19.13
C ALA A 69 0.21 -12.69 -19.09
N GLU A 70 1.23 -12.61 -18.23
CA GLU A 70 2.19 -13.70 -18.01
C GLU A 70 1.50 -14.96 -17.45
N LEU A 71 0.61 -14.79 -16.47
CA LEU A 71 -0.14 -15.89 -15.87
C LEU A 71 -1.13 -16.53 -16.86
N GLU A 72 -1.83 -15.71 -17.65
CA GLU A 72 -2.73 -16.19 -18.71
C GLU A 72 -1.96 -17.01 -19.76
N ALA A 73 -0.75 -16.59 -20.12
CA ALA A 73 0.12 -17.38 -21.02
C ALA A 73 0.56 -18.72 -20.42
N GLN A 74 0.59 -18.84 -19.08
CA GLN A 74 0.82 -20.09 -18.36
C GLN A 74 -0.46 -20.93 -18.18
N GLY A 75 -1.61 -20.47 -18.70
CA GLY A 75 -2.89 -21.16 -18.65
C GLY A 75 -3.79 -20.81 -17.47
N TRP A 76 -3.41 -19.83 -16.62
CA TRP A 76 -4.26 -19.39 -15.52
C TRP A 76 -5.47 -18.60 -16.03
N GLN A 77 -6.62 -18.82 -15.40
CA GLN A 77 -7.87 -18.12 -15.72
C GLN A 77 -8.25 -17.16 -14.60
N PHE A 78 -8.82 -16.04 -15.00
CA PHE A 78 -9.26 -14.97 -14.10
C PHE A 78 -10.76 -14.74 -14.23
N GLN A 79 -11.40 -14.40 -13.12
CA GLN A 79 -12.83 -14.09 -13.07
C GLN A 79 -13.10 -12.60 -12.82
N THR A 80 -12.13 -11.89 -12.28
CA THR A 80 -12.21 -10.45 -11.99
C THR A 80 -11.12 -9.70 -12.74
N ASN A 81 -11.20 -8.38 -12.73
CA ASN A 81 -10.13 -7.51 -13.19
C ASN A 81 -9.27 -6.98 -12.04
N SER A 82 -9.42 -7.54 -10.83
CA SER A 82 -8.75 -7.07 -9.63
C SER A 82 -7.28 -7.49 -9.60
N ASP A 83 -6.44 -6.58 -9.16
CA ASP A 83 -5.04 -6.83 -8.81
C ASP A 83 -4.89 -7.86 -7.68
N THR A 84 -5.87 -7.93 -6.77
CA THR A 84 -5.92 -8.92 -5.69
C THR A 84 -5.98 -10.35 -6.25
N GLU A 85 -6.76 -10.59 -7.31
CA GLU A 85 -6.81 -11.90 -7.96
C GLU A 85 -5.48 -12.25 -8.63
N VAL A 86 -4.85 -11.27 -9.25
CA VAL A 86 -3.53 -11.44 -9.88
C VAL A 86 -2.47 -11.76 -8.84
N LEU A 87 -2.45 -11.05 -7.71
CA LEU A 87 -1.55 -11.33 -6.60
C LEU A 87 -1.72 -12.73 -6.03
N LEU A 88 -2.96 -13.13 -5.75
CA LEU A 88 -3.25 -14.48 -5.24
C LEU A 88 -2.86 -15.57 -6.25
N THR A 89 -3.16 -15.38 -7.53
CA THR A 89 -2.81 -16.30 -8.59
C THR A 89 -1.29 -16.38 -8.77
N GLY A 90 -0.59 -15.26 -8.72
CA GLY A 90 0.87 -15.19 -8.77
C GLY A 90 1.52 -15.96 -7.62
N TYR A 91 0.97 -15.84 -6.40
CA TYR A 91 1.43 -16.63 -5.28
C TYR A 91 1.23 -18.15 -5.51
N LEU A 92 0.12 -18.56 -6.12
CA LEU A 92 -0.11 -19.96 -6.45
C LEU A 92 0.84 -20.47 -7.52
N ALA A 93 1.20 -19.64 -8.50
CA ALA A 93 2.09 -20.01 -9.59
C ALA A 93 3.56 -20.02 -9.18
N TRP A 94 4.00 -19.06 -8.36
CA TRP A 94 5.42 -18.80 -8.08
C TRP A 94 5.79 -18.90 -6.60
N GLY A 95 4.83 -19.20 -5.71
CA GLY A 95 5.04 -19.19 -4.26
C GLY A 95 5.50 -17.81 -3.77
N GLU A 96 6.44 -17.80 -2.83
CA GLU A 96 7.05 -16.57 -2.32
C GLU A 96 7.82 -15.77 -3.39
N GLY A 97 8.23 -16.38 -4.50
CA GLY A 97 8.87 -15.72 -5.64
C GLY A 97 7.97 -14.68 -6.33
N VAL A 98 6.67 -14.65 -6.02
CA VAL A 98 5.80 -13.55 -6.45
C VAL A 98 6.33 -12.18 -6.01
N LEU A 99 6.96 -12.10 -4.83
CA LEU A 99 7.48 -10.85 -4.26
C LEU A 99 8.54 -10.18 -5.15
N ASP A 100 9.34 -10.97 -5.86
CA ASP A 100 10.38 -10.47 -6.77
C ASP A 100 9.80 -9.87 -8.07
N ARG A 101 8.51 -10.09 -8.31
CA ARG A 101 7.80 -9.66 -9.52
C ARG A 101 6.85 -8.50 -9.29
N LEU A 102 6.49 -8.23 -8.03
CA LEU A 102 5.54 -7.17 -7.69
C LEU A 102 6.15 -5.79 -7.86
N ARG A 103 5.37 -4.89 -8.43
CA ARG A 103 5.60 -3.46 -8.39
C ARG A 103 4.35 -2.80 -7.82
N GLY A 104 4.47 -2.20 -6.64
CA GLY A 104 3.31 -1.64 -5.95
C GLY A 104 3.57 -1.29 -4.50
N MET A 105 2.54 -0.86 -3.84
CA MET A 105 2.47 -0.66 -2.39
C MET A 105 1.53 -1.68 -1.80
N PHE A 106 1.99 -2.48 -0.84
CA PHE A 106 1.20 -3.60 -0.36
C PHE A 106 1.50 -4.04 1.06
N ALA A 107 0.47 -4.52 1.71
CA ALA A 107 0.54 -5.40 2.86
C ALA A 107 -0.55 -6.47 2.69
N PHE A 108 -0.18 -7.74 2.68
CA PHE A 108 -1.14 -8.82 2.47
C PHE A 108 -0.86 -10.02 3.37
N ALA A 109 -1.89 -10.82 3.53
CA ALA A 109 -1.81 -12.11 4.20
C ALA A 109 -2.59 -13.15 3.39
N ILE A 110 -1.95 -14.29 3.10
CA ILE A 110 -2.53 -15.43 2.38
C ILE A 110 -2.57 -16.62 3.33
N TRP A 111 -3.78 -17.09 3.58
CA TRP A 111 -4.02 -18.29 4.37
C TRP A 111 -4.13 -19.52 3.48
N ASP A 112 -3.29 -20.52 3.72
CA ASP A 112 -3.45 -21.87 3.15
C ASP A 112 -4.15 -22.76 4.18
N ARG A 113 -5.35 -23.19 3.84
CA ARG A 113 -6.19 -24.03 4.70
C ARG A 113 -5.63 -25.44 4.90
N ASP A 114 -4.95 -25.99 3.91
CA ASP A 114 -4.47 -27.38 3.93
C ASP A 114 -3.19 -27.49 4.77
N SER A 115 -2.21 -26.61 4.54
CA SER A 115 -1.00 -26.56 5.38
C SER A 115 -1.24 -25.87 6.73
N ARG A 116 -2.32 -25.09 6.85
CA ARG A 116 -2.62 -24.24 8.01
C ARG A 116 -1.51 -23.22 8.29
N GLU A 117 -0.99 -22.64 7.22
CA GLU A 117 0.04 -21.63 7.25
C GLU A 117 -0.51 -20.28 6.77
N LEU A 118 0.01 -19.20 7.34
CA LEU A 118 -0.31 -17.85 6.96
C LEU A 118 0.94 -17.17 6.42
N PHE A 119 0.98 -16.93 5.12
CA PHE A 119 2.04 -16.15 4.49
C PHE A 119 1.66 -14.67 4.47
N CYS A 120 2.54 -13.83 5.02
CA CYS A 120 2.35 -12.38 5.09
C CYS A 120 3.53 -11.67 4.42
N ALA A 121 3.27 -10.55 3.75
CA ALA A 121 4.32 -9.71 3.19
C ALA A 121 3.96 -8.24 3.26
N ARG A 122 4.99 -7.39 3.33
CA ARG A 122 4.90 -5.93 3.31
C ARG A 122 5.84 -5.37 2.25
N ASP A 123 5.39 -4.31 1.57
CA ASP A 123 6.10 -3.70 0.44
C ASP A 123 7.52 -3.21 0.77
N PHE A 124 8.27 -2.91 -0.29
CA PHE A 124 9.69 -2.56 -0.27
C PHE A 124 10.05 -1.44 0.70
N PHE A 125 9.18 -0.43 0.83
CA PHE A 125 9.41 0.76 1.66
C PHE A 125 8.48 0.83 2.88
N GLY A 126 7.58 -0.17 3.06
CA GLY A 126 6.61 -0.20 4.14
C GLY A 126 5.54 0.88 4.04
N ILE A 127 5.15 1.24 2.80
CA ILE A 127 4.11 2.23 2.52
C ILE A 127 2.78 1.78 3.13
N LYS A 128 2.42 0.51 2.96
CA LYS A 128 1.24 -0.04 3.61
C LYS A 128 1.58 -0.63 4.97
N PRO A 129 0.74 -0.36 5.99
CA PRO A 129 0.98 -0.86 7.34
C PRO A 129 0.63 -2.33 7.48
N PHE A 130 1.42 -3.05 8.27
CA PHE A 130 1.14 -4.40 8.74
C PHE A 130 1.56 -4.52 10.20
N TYR A 131 0.59 -4.59 11.12
CA TYR A 131 0.79 -4.78 12.54
C TYR A 131 0.38 -6.18 12.94
N TYR A 132 1.09 -6.78 13.90
CA TYR A 132 0.76 -8.10 14.40
C TYR A 132 1.10 -8.27 15.89
N THR A 133 0.46 -9.23 16.49
CA THR A 133 0.77 -9.70 17.85
C THR A 133 0.63 -11.21 17.91
N GLN A 134 1.43 -11.83 18.78
CA GLN A 134 1.30 -13.24 19.10
C GLN A 134 1.19 -13.40 20.61
N GLN A 135 -0.01 -13.65 21.07
CA GLN A 135 -0.32 -13.80 22.49
C GLN A 135 -1.30 -14.95 22.71
N ASN A 136 -1.16 -15.65 23.83
CA ASN A 136 -2.06 -16.74 24.22
C ASN A 136 -2.27 -17.82 23.14
N GLY A 137 -1.22 -18.15 22.38
CA GLY A 137 -1.28 -19.12 21.28
C GLY A 137 -2.05 -18.64 20.04
N ARG A 138 -2.34 -17.36 19.93
CA ARG A 138 -3.03 -16.76 18.79
C ARG A 138 -2.12 -15.75 18.07
N PHE A 139 -2.17 -15.77 16.76
CA PHE A 139 -1.59 -14.74 15.91
C PHE A 139 -2.71 -13.83 15.40
N ILE A 140 -2.59 -12.54 15.66
CA ILE A 140 -3.56 -11.52 15.26
C ILE A 140 -2.82 -10.45 14.46
N PHE A 141 -3.36 -10.05 13.33
CA PHE A 141 -2.78 -8.99 12.51
C PHE A 141 -3.83 -8.00 12.01
N ALA A 142 -3.40 -6.79 11.71
CA ALA A 142 -4.26 -5.73 11.18
C ALA A 142 -3.44 -4.65 10.46
N SER A 143 -4.10 -3.85 9.63
CA SER A 143 -3.54 -2.62 9.06
C SER A 143 -3.51 -1.48 10.07
N GLU A 144 -4.30 -1.53 11.14
CA GLU A 144 -4.35 -0.49 12.17
C GLU A 144 -4.27 -1.12 13.57
N ILE A 145 -3.45 -0.53 14.46
CA ILE A 145 -3.25 -1.01 15.83
C ILE A 145 -4.57 -1.09 16.59
N LYS A 146 -5.49 -0.12 16.39
CA LYS A 146 -6.79 -0.12 17.08
C LYS A 146 -7.58 -1.40 16.89
N CYS A 147 -7.46 -2.07 15.74
CA CYS A 147 -8.15 -3.34 15.52
C CYS A 147 -7.61 -4.47 16.41
N ILE A 148 -6.31 -4.46 16.70
CA ILE A 148 -5.70 -5.41 17.66
C ILE A 148 -6.11 -5.06 19.09
N LEU A 149 -6.16 -3.76 19.43
CA LEU A 149 -6.55 -3.29 20.77
C LEU A 149 -7.98 -3.66 21.16
N GLU A 150 -8.87 -3.81 20.18
CA GLU A 150 -10.26 -4.22 20.43
C GLU A 150 -10.44 -5.74 20.54
N HIS A 151 -9.39 -6.52 20.27
CA HIS A 151 -9.48 -7.97 20.40
C HIS A 151 -9.49 -8.39 21.88
N PRO A 152 -10.44 -9.24 22.33
CA PRO A 152 -10.62 -9.56 23.76
C PRO A 152 -9.41 -10.26 24.39
N ASP A 153 -8.59 -10.94 23.61
CA ASP A 153 -7.40 -11.65 24.10
C ASP A 153 -6.17 -10.74 24.21
N TYR A 154 -6.25 -9.48 23.77
CA TYR A 154 -5.14 -8.55 23.87
C TYR A 154 -5.24 -7.68 25.13
N THR A 155 -4.18 -7.67 25.93
CA THR A 155 -4.08 -6.80 27.11
C THR A 155 -3.34 -5.51 26.75
N ARG A 156 -4.00 -4.36 26.89
CA ARG A 156 -3.43 -3.03 26.58
C ARG A 156 -2.35 -2.67 27.61
N GLU A 157 -1.12 -2.61 27.17
CA GLU A 157 0.02 -2.15 27.97
C GLU A 157 0.88 -1.20 27.13
N LEU A 158 1.29 -0.06 27.73
CA LEU A 158 2.11 0.94 27.05
C LEU A 158 3.58 0.50 27.01
N ASN A 159 4.18 0.55 25.83
CA ASN A 159 5.62 0.40 25.63
C ASN A 159 6.31 1.76 25.82
N ARG A 160 6.94 1.95 26.98
CA ARG A 160 7.57 3.23 27.34
C ARG A 160 8.82 3.53 26.49
N GLU A 161 9.59 2.51 26.11
CA GLU A 161 10.76 2.69 25.23
C GLU A 161 10.37 3.25 23.86
N ALA A 162 9.32 2.71 23.25
CA ALA A 162 8.81 3.21 21.98
C ALA A 162 8.26 4.64 22.11
N LEU A 163 7.65 4.97 23.24
CA LEU A 163 7.15 6.33 23.51
C LEU A 163 8.30 7.34 23.63
N GLU A 164 9.39 7.00 24.33
CA GLU A 164 10.57 7.87 24.46
C GLU A 164 11.18 8.18 23.09
N GLN A 165 11.33 7.19 22.23
CA GLN A 165 11.82 7.41 20.87
C GLN A 165 10.88 8.29 20.04
N TYR A 166 9.58 8.08 20.16
CA TYR A 166 8.62 8.93 19.47
C TYR A 166 8.68 10.38 19.90
N LEU A 167 8.84 10.65 21.18
CA LEU A 167 8.97 12.01 21.70
C LEU A 167 10.23 12.71 21.16
N CYS A 168 11.29 11.94 20.85
CA CYS A 168 12.52 12.49 20.26
C CYS A 168 12.43 12.68 18.73
N PHE A 169 11.85 11.71 18.02
CA PHE A 169 11.94 11.61 16.57
C PHE A 169 10.59 11.74 15.84
N GLN A 170 9.48 11.84 16.57
CA GLN A 170 8.10 11.83 16.06
C GLN A 170 7.70 10.55 15.33
N PHE A 171 8.51 9.50 15.39
CA PHE A 171 8.21 8.16 14.92
C PHE A 171 8.92 7.11 15.77
N SER A 172 8.40 5.87 15.78
CA SER A 172 9.05 4.74 16.43
C SER A 172 9.91 3.97 15.43
N ALA A 173 11.24 3.95 15.63
CA ALA A 173 12.18 3.17 14.85
C ALA A 173 12.22 1.68 15.26
N LEU A 174 11.65 1.33 16.43
CA LEU A 174 11.58 -0.04 16.92
C LEU A 174 10.58 -0.88 16.10
N PRO A 175 10.81 -2.20 15.98
CA PRO A 175 9.80 -3.13 15.46
C PRO A 175 8.52 -3.12 16.30
N GLU A 176 8.63 -3.03 17.61
CA GLU A 176 7.52 -2.94 18.55
C GLU A 176 6.91 -1.53 18.56
N THR A 177 5.58 -1.49 18.69
CA THR A 177 4.82 -0.22 18.68
C THR A 177 4.73 0.39 20.09
N PHE A 178 3.91 1.44 20.26
CA PHE A 178 3.59 2.01 21.58
C PHE A 178 2.84 1.06 22.52
N PHE A 179 2.35 -0.04 21.99
CA PHE A 179 1.66 -1.07 22.77
C PHE A 179 2.52 -2.33 22.80
N LYS A 180 2.82 -2.80 24.00
CA LYS A 180 3.66 -3.99 24.22
C LYS A 180 3.11 -5.20 23.50
N GLY A 181 4.01 -5.93 22.84
CA GLY A 181 3.68 -7.14 22.10
C GLY A 181 2.93 -6.89 20.80
N ILE A 182 2.74 -5.63 20.36
CA ILE A 182 2.29 -5.31 19.00
C ILE A 182 3.49 -4.85 18.17
N PHE A 183 3.79 -5.63 17.14
CA PHE A 183 4.93 -5.41 16.26
C PHE A 183 4.49 -4.90 14.88
N LYS A 184 5.42 -4.26 14.19
CA LYS A 184 5.32 -3.91 12.78
C LYS A 184 6.13 -4.91 11.98
N LEU A 185 5.55 -5.51 10.93
CA LEU A 185 6.36 -6.19 9.92
C LEU A 185 7.25 -5.15 9.24
N ALA A 186 8.55 -5.41 9.22
CA ALA A 186 9.51 -4.46 8.66
C ALA A 186 9.31 -4.27 7.13
N PRO A 187 9.70 -3.11 6.54
CA PRO A 187 9.70 -2.93 5.10
C PRO A 187 10.50 -3.99 4.39
N ALA A 188 10.03 -4.46 3.23
CA ALA A 188 10.66 -5.52 2.44
C ALA A 188 10.82 -6.85 3.18
N HIS A 189 9.95 -7.14 4.16
CA HIS A 189 9.92 -8.42 4.86
C HIS A 189 8.68 -9.21 4.53
N CYS A 190 8.85 -10.51 4.52
CA CYS A 190 7.76 -11.47 4.54
C CYS A 190 7.91 -12.41 5.73
N MET A 191 6.81 -12.99 6.18
CA MET A 191 6.80 -13.99 7.24
C MET A 191 5.82 -15.10 6.93
N THR A 192 6.12 -16.29 7.42
CA THR A 192 5.19 -17.42 7.46
C THR A 192 4.89 -17.77 8.92
N VAL A 193 3.62 -17.76 9.28
CA VAL A 193 3.14 -18.29 10.56
C VAL A 193 2.73 -19.73 10.32
N HIS A 194 3.45 -20.66 10.94
CA HIS A 194 3.25 -22.09 10.77
C HIS A 194 2.11 -22.64 11.63
N ALA A 195 1.66 -23.85 11.31
CA ALA A 195 0.56 -24.50 12.03
C ALA A 195 0.82 -24.72 13.53
N ASP A 196 2.08 -24.81 13.94
CA ASP A 196 2.51 -24.93 15.34
C ASP A 196 2.62 -23.58 16.06
N GLY A 197 2.37 -22.48 15.34
CA GLY A 197 2.48 -21.11 15.84
C GLY A 197 3.88 -20.52 15.75
N SER A 198 4.88 -21.24 15.26
CA SER A 198 6.20 -20.66 14.99
C SER A 198 6.14 -19.67 13.82
N ILE A 199 7.05 -18.70 13.83
CA ILE A 199 7.14 -17.67 12.78
C ILE A 199 8.52 -17.75 12.14
N THR A 200 8.52 -17.85 10.81
CA THR A 200 9.73 -17.66 10.00
C THR A 200 9.61 -16.32 9.29
N GLU A 201 10.53 -15.41 9.56
CA GLU A 201 10.57 -14.08 8.94
C GLU A 201 11.86 -13.92 8.14
N ARG A 202 11.77 -13.27 6.96
CA ARG A 202 12.93 -12.93 6.15
C ARG A 202 12.75 -11.61 5.43
N ARG A 203 13.84 -10.91 5.20
CA ARG A 203 13.91 -9.78 4.29
C ARG A 203 14.04 -10.30 2.85
N TYR A 204 13.09 -9.95 1.98
CA TYR A 204 13.11 -10.42 0.59
C TYR A 204 13.79 -9.42 -0.37
N TRP A 205 13.90 -8.14 0.02
CA TRP A 205 14.56 -7.12 -0.80
C TRP A 205 15.33 -6.11 0.06
N ARG A 206 16.38 -5.54 -0.51
CA ARG A 206 17.13 -4.41 0.02
C ARG A 206 17.60 -3.50 -1.11
N PRO A 207 17.73 -2.16 -0.89
CA PRO A 207 18.32 -1.28 -1.88
C PRO A 207 19.80 -1.66 -2.09
N GLU A 208 20.20 -1.69 -3.35
CA GLU A 208 21.58 -1.88 -3.76
C GLU A 208 22.11 -0.59 -4.35
N TYR A 209 23.28 -0.16 -3.89
CA TYR A 209 23.93 1.06 -4.36
C TYR A 209 25.12 0.68 -5.21
N ASN A 210 24.99 0.84 -6.53
CA ASN A 210 26.06 0.60 -7.48
C ASN A 210 26.59 1.95 -7.95
N PHE A 211 27.82 2.28 -7.55
CA PHE A 211 28.48 3.49 -7.98
C PHE A 211 29.19 3.26 -9.31
N ASP A 212 28.78 3.99 -10.35
CA ASP A 212 29.44 4.04 -11.66
C ASP A 212 30.18 5.37 -11.80
N ALA A 213 31.50 5.32 -11.64
CA ALA A 213 32.36 6.49 -11.74
C ALA A 213 32.47 7.06 -13.16
N GLN A 214 32.05 6.31 -14.18
CA GLN A 214 32.15 6.71 -15.59
C GLN A 214 30.85 7.33 -16.10
N ARG A 215 29.76 7.22 -15.36
CA ARG A 215 28.47 7.76 -15.75
C ARG A 215 28.48 9.28 -15.74
N SER A 216 28.16 9.90 -16.86
CA SER A 216 28.09 11.35 -16.95
C SER A 216 26.92 11.92 -16.14
N ARG A 217 26.99 13.22 -15.82
CA ARG A 217 25.87 13.94 -15.20
C ARG A 217 24.63 13.90 -16.08
N GLN A 218 24.81 14.06 -17.39
CA GLN A 218 23.70 14.04 -18.36
C GLN A 218 23.00 12.68 -18.37
N ASP A 219 23.75 11.58 -18.49
CA ASP A 219 23.18 10.22 -18.46
C ASP A 219 22.45 9.93 -17.12
N THR A 220 22.95 10.52 -16.04
CA THR A 220 22.31 10.38 -14.71
C THR A 220 20.98 11.11 -14.67
N VAL A 221 20.90 12.35 -15.19
CA VAL A 221 19.67 13.13 -15.28
C VAL A 221 18.63 12.42 -16.15
N GLU A 222 19.04 11.94 -17.32
CA GLU A 222 18.15 11.21 -18.24
C GLU A 222 17.60 9.94 -17.61
N ALA A 223 18.43 9.17 -16.91
CA ALA A 223 17.99 7.96 -16.24
C ALA A 223 17.05 8.23 -15.04
N ILE A 224 17.24 9.34 -14.31
CA ILE A 224 16.32 9.77 -13.27
C ILE A 224 14.98 10.18 -13.88
N ASP A 225 14.99 11.00 -14.95
CA ASP A 225 13.79 11.43 -15.66
C ASP A 225 12.99 10.22 -16.17
N GLU A 226 13.66 9.27 -16.81
CA GLU A 226 13.03 8.03 -17.29
C GLU A 226 12.41 7.23 -16.15
N ALA A 227 13.14 7.02 -15.05
CA ALA A 227 12.66 6.26 -13.90
C ALA A 227 11.45 6.92 -13.23
N VAL A 228 11.46 8.26 -13.09
CA VAL A 228 10.33 9.01 -12.53
C VAL A 228 9.11 8.94 -13.44
N ARG A 229 9.26 9.14 -14.74
CA ARG A 229 8.15 9.04 -15.71
C ARG A 229 7.56 7.64 -15.74
N ASP A 230 8.40 6.62 -15.72
CA ASP A 230 7.94 5.24 -15.64
C ASP A 230 7.18 4.98 -14.34
N SER A 231 7.67 5.48 -13.21
CA SER A 231 6.96 5.41 -11.92
C SER A 231 5.61 6.11 -11.97
N VAL A 232 5.54 7.35 -12.50
CA VAL A 232 4.29 8.12 -12.65
C VAL A 232 3.26 7.35 -13.48
N ARG A 233 3.69 6.74 -14.59
CA ARG A 233 2.81 5.94 -15.46
C ARG A 233 2.16 4.78 -14.70
N TYR A 234 2.94 4.06 -13.90
CA TYR A 234 2.41 2.95 -13.09
C TYR A 234 1.49 3.42 -11.96
N HIS A 235 1.78 4.56 -11.33
CA HIS A 235 0.92 5.12 -10.27
C HIS A 235 -0.39 5.72 -10.80
N ASN A 236 -0.49 5.97 -12.09
CA ASN A 236 -1.71 6.48 -12.74
C ASN A 236 -2.68 5.36 -13.16
N VAL A 237 -2.40 4.11 -12.78
CA VAL A 237 -3.28 2.95 -13.07
C VAL A 237 -4.35 2.84 -12.00
N ALA A 238 -5.54 3.40 -12.28
CA ALA A 238 -6.71 3.29 -11.42
C ALA A 238 -7.99 3.30 -12.26
N ASP A 239 -9.08 2.73 -11.73
CA ASP A 239 -10.43 2.81 -12.33
C ASP A 239 -11.23 4.02 -11.77
N VAL A 240 -10.57 4.87 -11.00
CA VAL A 240 -11.11 6.10 -10.42
C VAL A 240 -10.26 7.30 -10.84
N GLU A 241 -10.80 8.50 -10.67
CA GLU A 241 -10.06 9.73 -10.96
C GLU A 241 -8.84 9.86 -10.04
N VAL A 242 -7.69 10.14 -10.64
CA VAL A 242 -6.41 10.34 -9.94
C VAL A 242 -6.15 11.84 -9.83
N GLY A 243 -5.77 12.30 -8.64
CA GLY A 243 -5.32 13.66 -8.39
C GLY A 243 -3.94 13.68 -7.72
N SER A 244 -3.30 14.83 -7.69
CA SER A 244 -1.98 15.00 -7.06
C SER A 244 -1.96 16.17 -6.09
N PHE A 245 -1.26 16.01 -4.97
CA PHE A 245 -0.91 17.17 -4.15
C PHE A 245 0.19 17.97 -4.84
N LEU A 246 0.03 19.28 -4.88
CA LEU A 246 1.00 20.22 -5.43
C LEU A 246 1.42 21.20 -4.32
N SER A 247 2.70 21.26 -4.07
CA SER A 247 3.34 22.30 -3.26
C SER A 247 4.33 23.07 -4.15
N SER A 248 4.99 24.08 -3.60
CA SER A 248 6.08 24.77 -4.32
C SER A 248 7.41 23.98 -4.35
N GLY A 249 7.42 22.77 -3.75
CA GLY A 249 8.60 21.90 -3.70
C GLY A 249 8.95 21.29 -5.05
N ILE A 250 10.24 21.09 -5.33
CA ILE A 250 10.75 20.53 -6.58
C ILE A 250 10.10 19.18 -6.90
N ASP A 251 9.98 18.29 -5.92
CA ASP A 251 9.47 16.94 -6.12
C ASP A 251 8.00 16.95 -6.57
N SER A 252 7.13 17.67 -5.83
CA SER A 252 5.71 17.76 -6.19
C SER A 252 5.48 18.46 -7.53
N SER A 253 6.28 19.48 -7.82
CA SER A 253 6.25 20.21 -9.08
C SER A 253 6.63 19.32 -10.27
N TYR A 254 7.70 18.55 -10.11
CA TYR A 254 8.15 17.61 -11.14
C TYR A 254 7.15 16.47 -11.37
N MET A 255 6.58 15.93 -10.27
CA MET A 255 5.51 14.92 -10.36
C MET A 255 4.27 15.47 -11.08
N ALA A 256 3.82 16.69 -10.73
CA ALA A 256 2.69 17.33 -11.39
C ALA A 256 2.95 17.55 -12.89
N ALA A 257 4.16 17.98 -13.26
CA ALA A 257 4.55 18.16 -14.67
C ALA A 257 4.59 16.83 -15.44
N CYS A 258 5.00 15.73 -14.80
CA CYS A 258 4.96 14.40 -15.41
C CYS A 258 3.51 13.91 -15.58
N LEU A 259 2.67 14.07 -14.55
CA LEU A 259 1.26 13.69 -14.58
C LEU A 259 0.48 14.49 -15.63
N ALA A 260 0.71 15.80 -15.75
CA ALA A 260 0.08 16.65 -16.75
C ALA A 260 0.36 16.20 -18.20
N LYS A 261 1.54 15.62 -18.45
CA LYS A 261 1.87 15.07 -19.77
C LYS A 261 1.13 13.78 -20.09
N GLU A 262 0.87 12.95 -19.07
CA GLU A 262 0.14 11.68 -19.22
C GLU A 262 -1.39 11.91 -19.22
N ASN A 263 -1.85 12.88 -18.41
CA ASN A 263 -3.27 13.22 -18.26
C ASN A 263 -3.41 14.76 -18.16
N PRO A 264 -3.76 15.46 -19.27
CA PRO A 264 -3.97 16.92 -19.26
C PRO A 264 -5.12 17.39 -18.35
N ASP A 265 -6.04 16.50 -17.99
CA ASP A 265 -7.19 16.80 -17.12
C ASP A 265 -6.89 16.52 -15.65
N ILE A 266 -5.62 16.25 -15.28
CA ILE A 266 -5.22 15.97 -13.89
C ILE A 266 -5.60 17.14 -12.96
N LYS A 267 -6.16 16.82 -11.82
CA LYS A 267 -6.46 17.80 -10.78
C LYS A 267 -5.37 17.80 -9.72
N THR A 268 -4.94 18.98 -9.33
CA THR A 268 -3.98 19.15 -8.23
C THR A 268 -4.62 19.88 -7.06
N PHE A 269 -4.09 19.62 -5.87
CA PHE A 269 -4.59 20.17 -4.62
C PHE A 269 -3.44 20.77 -3.81
N THR A 270 -3.64 22.00 -3.33
CA THR A 270 -2.66 22.68 -2.48
C THR A 270 -3.29 22.97 -1.12
N VAL A 271 -2.63 22.54 -0.05
CA VAL A 271 -3.11 22.76 1.32
C VAL A 271 -2.46 24.00 1.91
N GLY A 272 -3.29 24.93 2.37
CA GLY A 272 -2.85 26.13 3.10
C GLY A 272 -3.55 26.27 4.45
N PHE A 273 -3.01 27.11 5.33
CA PHE A 273 -3.57 27.38 6.66
C PHE A 273 -4.08 28.80 6.76
N ASP A 274 -5.35 29.00 7.10
CA ASP A 274 -5.98 30.33 7.25
C ASP A 274 -5.40 31.18 8.41
N CYS A 275 -4.71 30.56 9.37
CA CYS A 275 -4.09 31.28 10.47
C CYS A 275 -3.04 32.32 10.03
N TYR A 276 -2.50 32.20 8.82
CA TYR A 276 -1.52 33.12 8.26
C TYR A 276 -2.13 34.33 7.55
N LYS A 277 -3.43 34.33 7.22
CA LYS A 277 -4.13 35.52 6.69
C LYS A 277 -4.13 36.68 7.69
N ASN A 278 -4.18 36.38 9.00
CA ASN A 278 -4.16 37.34 10.07
C ASN A 278 -2.75 37.80 10.49
N ALA A 279 -1.73 36.96 10.26
CA ALA A 279 -0.34 37.29 10.61
C ALA A 279 0.25 38.38 9.68
N ALA A 280 -0.17 38.42 8.41
CA ALA A 280 0.24 39.45 7.46
C ALA A 280 -0.36 40.85 7.79
N ALA A 281 -1.52 40.90 8.47
CA ALA A 281 -2.12 42.16 8.97
C ALA A 281 -1.39 42.69 10.19
N ASN A 282 -0.61 41.87 10.90
CA ASN A 282 0.06 42.19 12.15
C ASN A 282 1.59 42.35 12.04
N ASN A 283 2.15 42.55 10.84
CA ASN A 283 3.60 42.76 10.62
C ASN A 283 4.52 41.70 11.27
N ALA A 284 4.06 40.45 11.44
CA ALA A 284 4.91 39.38 11.91
C ALA A 284 5.80 38.88 10.73
N GLU A 285 6.91 39.60 10.53
CA GLU A 285 7.97 39.19 9.61
C GLU A 285 8.54 37.85 10.07
N GLY A 286 8.41 36.80 9.27
CA GLY A 286 9.22 35.60 9.44
C GLY A 286 8.56 34.27 9.15
N ALA A 287 7.32 34.03 9.53
CA ALA A 287 6.69 32.70 9.31
C ALA A 287 5.51 32.73 8.32
N GLY A 288 4.83 33.85 8.18
CA GLY A 288 3.65 33.96 7.30
C GLY A 288 4.00 34.24 5.83
N GLY A 289 5.16 34.84 5.54
CA GLY A 289 5.58 35.15 4.18
C GLY A 289 5.88 33.90 3.35
N MET A 290 6.57 32.92 3.94
CA MET A 290 7.04 31.73 3.24
C MET A 290 5.88 30.82 2.77
N MET A 291 4.82 30.68 3.57
CA MET A 291 3.67 29.84 3.18
C MET A 291 2.71 30.50 2.18
N ARG A 292 2.64 31.83 2.15
CA ARG A 292 1.91 32.57 1.10
C ARG A 292 2.56 32.37 -0.25
N ASP A 293 3.89 32.41 -0.28
CA ASP A 293 4.65 32.20 -1.49
C ASP A 293 4.47 30.78 -2.03
N GLU A 294 4.42 29.75 -1.14
CA GLU A 294 4.20 28.34 -1.55
C GLU A 294 2.88 28.16 -2.29
N ILE A 295 1.76 28.69 -1.78
CA ILE A 295 0.44 28.58 -2.41
C ILE A 295 0.43 29.32 -3.75
N SER A 296 0.99 30.54 -3.77
CA SER A 296 1.05 31.35 -5.00
C SER A 296 1.86 30.65 -6.07
N TRP A 297 3.00 30.08 -5.73
CA TRP A 297 3.85 29.36 -6.68
C TRP A 297 3.21 28.06 -7.16
N ALA A 298 2.48 27.35 -6.32
CA ALA A 298 1.75 26.17 -6.74
C ALA A 298 0.65 26.50 -7.74
N HIS A 299 -0.07 27.61 -7.56
CA HIS A 299 -1.06 28.10 -8.52
C HIS A 299 -0.39 28.55 -9.83
N GLU A 300 0.71 29.32 -9.74
CA GLU A 300 1.47 29.77 -10.91
C GLU A 300 1.94 28.60 -11.77
N LEU A 301 2.50 27.55 -11.14
CA LEU A 301 2.91 26.35 -11.82
C LEU A 301 1.73 25.59 -12.45
N ALA A 302 0.61 25.50 -11.76
CA ALA A 302 -0.59 24.84 -12.30
C ALA A 302 -1.11 25.60 -13.53
N ASP A 303 -1.09 26.95 -13.51
CA ASP A 303 -1.44 27.78 -14.66
C ASP A 303 -0.48 27.55 -15.84
N GLU A 304 0.85 27.48 -15.58
CA GLU A 304 1.85 27.18 -16.61
C GLU A 304 1.68 25.78 -17.21
N LEU A 305 1.30 24.80 -16.40
CA LEU A 305 1.03 23.42 -16.84
C LEU A 305 -0.36 23.26 -17.45
N HIS A 306 -1.21 24.28 -17.40
CA HIS A 306 -2.60 24.26 -17.87
C HIS A 306 -3.47 23.20 -17.19
N ILE A 307 -3.25 22.96 -15.90
CA ILE A 307 -3.99 21.99 -15.07
C ILE A 307 -4.75 22.68 -13.94
N ALA A 308 -5.84 22.04 -13.49
CA ALA A 308 -6.64 22.57 -12.39
C ALA A 308 -5.90 22.42 -11.05
N ASN A 309 -5.91 23.50 -10.23
CA ASN A 309 -5.43 23.47 -8.84
C ASN A 309 -6.50 24.07 -7.90
N THR A 310 -6.68 23.43 -6.75
CA THR A 310 -7.65 23.84 -5.73
C THR A 310 -6.99 23.96 -4.37
#